data_99de0fb46c807a8ad324005875223b9e
#
_entry.id   99de0fb46c807a8ad324005875223b9e
#
_cell.length_a   1.000
_cell.length_b   1.000
_cell.length_c   1.000
_cell.angle_alpha   90.00
_cell.angle_beta   90.00
_cell.angle_gamma   90.00
#
_symmetry.space_group_name_H-M   'P 1'
#
loop_
_entity.id
_entity.type
_entity.pdbx_description
1 polymer ?
#
loop_
_entity_poly.entity_id
_entity_poly.type
_entity_poly.pdbx_seq_one_letter_code
_entity_poly.pdbx_strand_id
1 'polypeptide(L)'
;GEHFFDGYKLDPEYAVSAIQAAAAAGADCVVLCDTNGGSLPDEVAEIVRAVAPQVSAPLGIHTHNDGGVAVANAMAAVRAGAVQVQGTINGYGERCGNMDLVPLIANLQLKLGYEVVQPHQLARLTEISHLVADVANLNADAHAPYVG
;
A
#
# COMPACT_ATOMS: atom_id res chain seq x y z
N GLY A 1 -10.80 5.95 1.59
CA GLY A 1 -11.20 6.55 0.33
C GLY A 1 -11.10 5.58 -0.82
N GLU A 2 -12.12 4.72 -0.95
CA GLU A 2 -12.24 3.83 -2.11
C GLU A 2 -12.21 4.62 -3.42
N HIS A 3 -11.59 4.04 -4.47
CA HIS A 3 -11.43 4.66 -5.79
C HIS A 3 -10.82 6.07 -5.77
N PHE A 4 -9.98 6.36 -4.77
CA PHE A 4 -9.47 7.72 -4.60
C PHE A 4 -8.67 8.20 -5.81
N PHE A 5 -7.75 7.39 -6.31
CA PHE A 5 -6.89 7.79 -7.42
C PHE A 5 -7.67 8.01 -8.71
N ASP A 6 -8.65 7.16 -9.00
CA ASP A 6 -9.52 7.34 -10.16
C ASP A 6 -10.40 8.59 -10.01
N GLY A 7 -10.97 8.79 -8.82
CA GLY A 7 -11.76 9.97 -8.50
C GLY A 7 -10.94 11.26 -8.58
N TYR A 8 -9.71 11.25 -8.08
CA TYR A 8 -8.81 12.39 -8.14
C TYR A 8 -8.42 12.75 -9.59
N LYS A 9 -8.15 11.76 -10.43
CA LYS A 9 -7.86 11.98 -11.85
C LYS A 9 -9.06 12.58 -12.61
N LEU A 10 -10.29 12.26 -12.17
CA LEU A 10 -11.52 12.76 -12.78
C LEU A 10 -11.90 14.16 -12.25
N ASP A 11 -11.88 14.34 -10.92
CA ASP A 11 -12.26 15.57 -10.23
C ASP A 11 -11.42 15.72 -8.94
N PRO A 12 -10.25 16.38 -9.01
CA PRO A 12 -9.37 16.53 -7.88
C PRO A 12 -10.00 17.29 -6.71
N GLU A 13 -10.82 18.32 -6.99
CA GLU A 13 -11.43 19.15 -5.95
C GLU A 13 -12.45 18.35 -5.14
N TYR A 14 -13.29 17.57 -5.80
CA TYR A 14 -14.24 16.69 -5.13
C TYR A 14 -13.55 15.60 -4.32
N ALA A 15 -12.54 14.93 -4.91
CA ALA A 15 -11.81 13.87 -4.22
C ALA A 15 -11.13 14.39 -2.93
N VAL A 16 -10.50 15.56 -2.99
CA VAL A 16 -9.87 16.19 -1.82
C VAL A 16 -10.93 16.60 -0.79
N SER A 17 -12.04 17.21 -1.22
CA SER A 17 -13.10 17.62 -0.28
C SER A 17 -13.70 16.44 0.48
N ALA A 18 -13.85 15.27 -0.18
CA ALA A 18 -14.36 14.06 0.45
C ALA A 18 -13.45 13.55 1.58
N ILE A 19 -12.13 13.51 1.35
CA ILE A 19 -11.18 13.08 2.40
C ILE A 19 -10.97 14.13 3.49
N GLN A 20 -11.08 15.41 3.16
CA GLN A 20 -11.10 16.49 4.16
C GLN A 20 -12.31 16.37 5.10
N ALA A 21 -13.49 16.04 4.56
CA ALA A 21 -14.68 15.80 5.36
C ALA A 21 -14.50 14.60 6.31
N ALA A 22 -13.86 13.52 5.84
CA ALA A 22 -13.55 12.37 6.68
C ALA A 22 -12.57 12.74 7.81
N ALA A 23 -11.51 13.49 7.51
CA ALA A 23 -10.56 13.97 8.51
C ALA A 23 -11.23 14.90 9.53
N ALA A 24 -12.07 15.84 9.08
CA ALA A 24 -12.82 16.74 9.95
C ALA A 24 -13.84 16.02 10.84
N ALA A 25 -14.37 14.89 10.39
CA ALA A 25 -15.25 14.04 11.19
C ALA A 25 -14.51 13.18 12.24
N GLY A 26 -13.18 13.27 12.33
CA GLY A 26 -12.37 12.61 13.35
C GLY A 26 -11.72 11.31 12.92
N ALA A 27 -11.47 11.10 11.62
CA ALA A 27 -10.68 9.96 11.17
C ALA A 27 -9.22 10.10 11.66
N ASP A 28 -8.70 9.06 12.31
CA ASP A 28 -7.30 9.01 12.79
C ASP A 28 -6.30 8.88 11.64
N CYS A 29 -6.72 8.32 10.52
CA CYS A 29 -5.93 8.19 9.29
C CYS A 29 -6.88 8.11 8.09
N VAL A 30 -6.50 8.73 6.98
CA VAL A 30 -7.25 8.65 5.71
C VAL A 30 -6.45 7.82 4.71
N VAL A 31 -6.96 6.64 4.37
CA VAL A 31 -6.29 5.73 3.42
C VAL A 31 -6.77 6.03 2.00
N LEU A 32 -5.83 6.31 1.11
CA LEU A 32 -6.06 6.53 -0.30
C LEU A 32 -5.99 5.18 -1.03
N CYS A 33 -7.06 4.79 -1.71
CA CYS A 33 -7.14 3.48 -2.36
C CYS A 33 -6.96 3.60 -3.88
N ASP A 34 -5.98 2.90 -4.42
CA ASP A 34 -5.87 2.57 -5.85
C ASP A 34 -6.66 1.28 -6.10
N THR A 35 -7.99 1.40 -6.04
CA THR A 35 -8.93 0.27 -6.01
C THR A 35 -8.88 -0.55 -7.29
N ASN A 36 -8.68 0.09 -8.44
CA ASN A 36 -8.57 -0.60 -9.74
C ASN A 36 -7.13 -1.03 -10.08
N GLY A 37 -6.13 -0.67 -9.28
CA GLY A 37 -4.73 -0.98 -9.56
C GLY A 37 -4.23 -0.36 -10.87
N GLY A 38 -4.81 0.78 -11.26
CA GLY A 38 -4.56 1.44 -12.54
C GLY A 38 -3.58 2.60 -12.49
N SER A 39 -3.00 2.90 -11.33
CA SER A 39 -2.05 3.99 -11.18
C SER A 39 -0.61 3.50 -11.30
N LEU A 40 0.26 4.35 -11.83
CA LEU A 40 1.71 4.11 -11.88
C LEU A 40 2.42 4.80 -10.71
N PRO A 41 3.65 4.38 -10.33
CA PRO A 41 4.34 4.90 -9.15
C PRO A 41 4.53 6.41 -9.14
N ASP A 42 4.84 7.02 -10.28
CA ASP A 42 5.03 8.47 -10.38
C ASP A 42 3.71 9.22 -10.15
N GLU A 43 2.61 8.73 -10.73
CA GLU A 43 1.27 9.31 -10.52
C GLU A 43 0.87 9.23 -9.04
N VAL A 44 1.10 8.07 -8.39
CA VAL A 44 0.82 7.89 -6.96
C VAL A 44 1.62 8.89 -6.13
N ALA A 45 2.92 9.03 -6.41
CA ALA A 45 3.77 9.96 -5.69
C ALA A 45 3.34 11.42 -5.87
N GLU A 46 2.98 11.82 -7.09
CA GLU A 46 2.50 13.17 -7.39
C GLU A 46 1.20 13.50 -6.66
N ILE A 47 0.23 12.60 -6.74
CA ILE A 47 -1.08 12.78 -6.09
C ILE A 47 -0.92 12.83 -4.57
N VAL A 48 -0.16 11.91 -3.96
CA VAL A 48 0.06 11.92 -2.50
C VAL A 48 0.73 13.21 -2.05
N ARG A 49 1.76 13.72 -2.76
CA ARG A 49 2.41 15.00 -2.43
C ARG A 49 1.46 16.19 -2.55
N ALA A 50 0.58 16.18 -3.56
CA ALA A 50 -0.39 17.25 -3.76
C ALA A 50 -1.47 17.26 -2.66
N VAL A 51 -1.88 16.09 -2.19
CA VAL A 51 -2.98 15.90 -1.25
C VAL A 51 -2.54 16.06 0.21
N ALA A 52 -1.35 15.58 0.56
CA ALA A 52 -0.87 15.56 1.95
C ALA A 52 -0.96 16.91 2.68
N PRO A 53 -0.59 18.06 2.09
CA PRO A 53 -0.69 19.35 2.77
C PRO A 53 -2.13 19.87 2.93
N GLN A 54 -3.10 19.24 2.28
CA GLN A 54 -4.50 19.68 2.25
C GLN A 54 -5.38 18.93 3.26
N VAL A 55 -4.87 17.88 3.92
CA VAL A 55 -5.64 17.01 4.82
C VAL A 55 -5.02 17.05 6.21
N SER A 56 -5.82 17.28 7.24
CA SER A 56 -5.36 17.39 8.63
C SER A 56 -5.02 16.05 9.28
N ALA A 57 -5.52 14.94 8.73
CA ALA A 57 -5.22 13.60 9.21
C ALA A 57 -4.01 12.98 8.46
N PRO A 58 -3.25 12.10 9.11
CA PRO A 58 -2.22 11.31 8.43
C PRO A 58 -2.79 10.54 7.23
N LEU A 59 -1.99 10.38 6.17
CA LEU A 59 -2.39 9.61 4.99
C LEU A 59 -1.87 8.18 5.03
N GLY A 60 -2.71 7.24 4.64
CA GLY A 60 -2.36 5.87 4.32
C GLY A 60 -2.52 5.57 2.83
N ILE A 61 -2.02 4.42 2.42
CA ILE A 61 -2.11 3.91 1.04
C ILE A 61 -2.59 2.46 1.01
N HIS A 62 -3.48 2.14 0.06
CA HIS A 62 -3.92 0.80 -0.25
C HIS A 62 -3.92 0.61 -1.77
N THR A 63 -3.13 -0.33 -2.28
CA THR A 63 -2.97 -0.53 -3.72
C THR A 63 -3.30 -1.96 -4.13
N HIS A 64 -3.97 -2.11 -5.28
CA HIS A 64 -4.19 -3.39 -5.96
C HIS A 64 -3.14 -3.63 -7.03
N ASN A 65 -2.97 -4.91 -7.42
CA ASN A 65 -1.84 -5.35 -8.24
C ASN A 65 -2.20 -5.60 -9.72
N ASP A 66 -3.28 -5.02 -10.20
CA ASP A 66 -3.75 -5.23 -11.58
C ASP A 66 -2.71 -4.79 -12.63
N GLY A 67 -1.98 -3.72 -12.36
CA GLY A 67 -0.86 -3.27 -13.19
C GLY A 67 0.49 -3.95 -12.89
N GLY A 68 0.55 -4.88 -11.92
CA GLY A 68 1.80 -5.53 -11.49
C GLY A 68 2.77 -4.63 -10.72
N VAL A 69 2.31 -3.46 -10.24
CA VAL A 69 3.16 -2.43 -9.62
C VAL A 69 2.71 -2.02 -8.20
N ALA A 70 1.83 -2.79 -7.57
CA ALA A 70 1.26 -2.42 -6.27
C ALA A 70 2.32 -2.13 -5.19
N VAL A 71 3.37 -2.94 -5.10
CA VAL A 71 4.48 -2.73 -4.14
C VAL A 71 5.24 -1.43 -4.48
N ALA A 72 5.51 -1.17 -5.76
CA ALA A 72 6.18 0.05 -6.19
C ALA A 72 5.32 1.29 -5.90
N ASN A 73 4.01 1.20 -6.12
CA ASN A 73 3.04 2.25 -5.79
C ASN A 73 3.03 2.56 -4.29
N ALA A 74 2.99 1.53 -3.43
CA ALA A 74 3.03 1.70 -1.98
C ALA A 74 4.34 2.36 -1.53
N MET A 75 5.49 1.92 -2.07
CA MET A 75 6.79 2.54 -1.79
C MET A 75 6.84 4.01 -2.23
N ALA A 76 6.29 4.32 -3.39
CA ALA A 76 6.20 5.69 -3.90
C ALA A 76 5.35 6.58 -3.00
N ALA A 77 4.20 6.06 -2.52
CA ALA A 77 3.34 6.76 -1.56
C ALA A 77 4.05 7.04 -0.22
N VAL A 78 4.76 6.05 0.34
CA VAL A 78 5.53 6.22 1.58
C VAL A 78 6.60 7.32 1.42
N ARG A 79 7.35 7.32 0.32
CA ARG A 79 8.33 8.37 0.02
C ARG A 79 7.70 9.74 -0.24
N ALA A 80 6.43 9.76 -0.61
CA ALA A 80 5.66 10.99 -0.83
C ALA A 80 4.96 11.51 0.45
N GLY A 81 5.00 10.75 1.56
CA GLY A 81 4.47 11.19 2.85
C GLY A 81 3.36 10.32 3.45
N ALA A 82 2.99 9.20 2.83
CA ALA A 82 2.08 8.25 3.48
C ALA A 82 2.78 7.56 4.67
N VAL A 83 2.08 7.47 5.79
CA VAL A 83 2.60 6.92 7.05
C VAL A 83 2.00 5.57 7.41
N GLN A 84 1.00 5.12 6.68
CA GLN A 84 0.37 3.82 6.84
C GLN A 84 0.27 3.13 5.48
N VAL A 85 0.49 1.81 5.47
CA VAL A 85 0.29 0.99 4.27
C VAL A 85 -0.62 -0.18 4.62
N GLN A 86 -1.60 -0.44 3.75
CA GLN A 86 -2.44 -1.62 3.83
C GLN A 86 -2.09 -2.56 2.68
N GLY A 87 -1.99 -3.84 3.01
CA GLY A 87 -1.71 -4.90 2.05
C GLY A 87 -1.96 -6.27 2.68
N THR A 88 -1.58 -7.32 1.99
CA THR A 88 -1.75 -8.69 2.46
C THR A 88 -0.44 -9.47 2.35
N ILE A 89 -0.25 -10.46 3.21
CA ILE A 89 0.88 -11.38 3.06
C ILE A 89 0.68 -12.18 1.77
N ASN A 90 1.74 -12.29 0.97
CA ASN A 90 1.77 -12.90 -0.35
C ASN A 90 0.88 -12.20 -1.40
N GLY A 91 0.39 -11.00 -1.12
CA GLY A 91 -0.45 -10.25 -2.03
C GLY A 91 -1.82 -10.86 -2.30
N TYR A 92 -2.28 -11.80 -1.48
CA TYR A 92 -3.56 -12.46 -1.70
C TYR A 92 -4.72 -11.47 -1.61
N GLY A 93 -5.65 -11.55 -2.55
CA GLY A 93 -6.80 -10.66 -2.64
C GLY A 93 -7.57 -10.85 -3.92
N GLU A 94 -8.55 -9.98 -4.13
CA GLU A 94 -9.39 -10.05 -5.32
C GLU A 94 -8.65 -9.71 -6.61
N ARG A 95 -9.12 -10.24 -7.73
CA ARG A 95 -8.57 -10.08 -9.08
C ARG A 95 -7.11 -10.56 -9.15
N CYS A 96 -6.16 -9.62 -9.35
CA CYS A 96 -4.72 -9.88 -9.41
C CYS A 96 -4.01 -9.79 -8.06
N GLY A 97 -4.77 -9.57 -6.99
CA GLY A 97 -4.29 -9.46 -5.61
C GLY A 97 -4.09 -8.03 -5.13
N ASN A 98 -3.76 -7.94 -3.84
CA ASN A 98 -3.38 -6.71 -3.16
C ASN A 98 -1.87 -6.47 -3.23
N MET A 99 -1.44 -5.35 -2.71
CA MET A 99 -0.03 -5.09 -2.46
C MET A 99 0.53 -6.13 -1.48
N ASP A 100 1.60 -6.82 -1.89
CA ASP A 100 2.27 -7.83 -1.08
C ASP A 100 3.13 -7.18 0.01
N LEU A 101 2.78 -7.46 1.28
CA LEU A 101 3.51 -6.96 2.44
C LEU A 101 4.92 -7.55 2.57
N VAL A 102 5.18 -8.75 2.07
CA VAL A 102 6.48 -9.41 2.18
C VAL A 102 7.59 -8.59 1.50
N PRO A 103 7.54 -8.36 0.18
CA PRO A 103 8.54 -7.53 -0.47
C PRO A 103 8.48 -6.06 -0.02
N LEU A 104 7.31 -5.54 0.36
CA LEU A 104 7.22 -4.17 0.86
C LEU A 104 8.03 -3.98 2.15
N ILE A 105 7.80 -4.80 3.17
CA ILE A 105 8.50 -4.73 4.46
C ILE A 105 10.01 -4.86 4.23
N ALA A 106 10.42 -5.85 3.44
CA ALA A 106 11.83 -6.07 3.14
C ALA A 106 12.47 -4.87 2.43
N ASN A 107 11.80 -4.31 1.42
CA ASN A 107 12.30 -3.14 0.69
C ASN A 107 12.36 -1.88 1.56
N LEU A 108 11.32 -1.60 2.34
CA LEU A 108 11.31 -0.44 3.22
C LEU A 108 12.45 -0.53 4.25
N GLN A 109 12.66 -1.68 4.85
CA GLN A 109 13.67 -1.83 5.90
C GLN A 109 15.09 -1.99 5.35
N LEU A 110 15.30 -2.89 4.38
CA LEU A 110 16.65 -3.23 3.89
C LEU A 110 17.18 -2.26 2.83
N LYS A 111 16.32 -1.58 2.09
CA LYS A 111 16.72 -0.70 0.98
C LYS A 111 16.54 0.78 1.30
N LEU A 112 15.49 1.12 2.04
CA LEU A 112 15.14 2.51 2.33
C LEU A 112 15.45 2.93 3.78
N GLY A 113 15.81 1.99 4.65
CA GLY A 113 16.23 2.28 6.03
C GLY A 113 15.09 2.65 7.00
N TYR A 114 13.84 2.35 6.63
CA TYR A 114 12.72 2.52 7.55
C TYR A 114 12.68 1.39 8.59
N GLU A 115 12.41 1.72 9.83
CA GLU A 115 12.18 0.72 10.89
C GLU A 115 10.71 0.30 10.88
N VAL A 116 10.37 -0.72 10.07
CA VAL A 116 8.97 -1.18 9.90
C VAL A 116 8.63 -2.27 10.89
N VAL A 117 9.57 -3.19 11.12
CA VAL A 117 9.46 -4.31 12.07
C VAL A 117 10.77 -4.49 12.81
N GLN A 118 10.75 -5.21 13.95
CA GLN A 118 12.00 -5.53 14.65
C GLN A 118 12.87 -6.49 13.81
N PRO A 119 14.22 -6.44 13.93
CA PRO A 119 15.10 -7.29 13.13
C PRO A 119 14.78 -8.79 13.22
N HIS A 120 14.42 -9.29 14.42
CA HIS A 120 14.03 -10.69 14.59
C HIS A 120 12.69 -11.04 13.91
N GLN A 121 11.80 -10.07 13.72
CA GLN A 121 10.54 -10.26 12.98
C GLN A 121 10.79 -10.29 11.48
N LEU A 122 11.70 -9.46 10.97
CA LEU A 122 12.09 -9.49 9.55
C LEU A 122 12.61 -10.88 9.16
N ALA A 123 13.39 -11.54 10.02
CA ALA A 123 13.90 -12.89 9.77
C ALA A 123 12.79 -13.96 9.67
N ARG A 124 11.57 -13.67 10.10
CA ARG A 124 10.44 -14.59 10.06
C ARG A 124 9.54 -14.41 8.83
N LEU A 125 9.88 -13.57 7.87
CA LEU A 125 9.03 -13.34 6.70
C LEU A 125 8.76 -14.62 5.91
N THR A 126 9.77 -15.49 5.72
CA THR A 126 9.58 -16.79 5.05
C THR A 126 8.59 -17.68 5.81
N GLU A 127 8.76 -17.79 7.12
CA GLU A 127 7.84 -18.57 7.98
C GLU A 127 6.39 -18.08 7.85
N ILE A 128 6.19 -16.77 7.91
CA ILE A 128 4.85 -16.16 7.82
C ILE A 128 4.26 -16.33 6.43
N SER A 129 5.06 -16.13 5.37
CA SER A 129 4.61 -16.33 3.99
C SER A 129 4.11 -17.76 3.76
N HIS A 130 4.88 -18.74 4.19
CA HIS A 130 4.51 -20.15 4.05
C HIS A 130 3.30 -20.51 4.92
N LEU A 131 3.23 -20.04 6.16
CA LEU A 131 2.08 -20.26 7.04
C LEU A 131 0.78 -19.72 6.40
N VAL A 132 0.82 -18.52 5.82
CA VAL A 132 -0.36 -17.93 5.17
C VAL A 132 -0.75 -18.72 3.92
N ALA A 133 0.22 -19.20 3.14
CA ALA A 133 -0.05 -20.07 1.99
C ALA A 133 -0.72 -21.38 2.43
N ASP A 134 -0.19 -22.02 3.47
CA ASP A 134 -0.77 -23.26 4.04
C ASP A 134 -2.20 -23.06 4.55
N VAL A 135 -2.45 -21.98 5.30
CA VAL A 135 -3.80 -21.66 5.81
C VAL A 135 -4.77 -21.36 4.66
N ALA A 136 -4.29 -20.71 3.60
CA ALA A 136 -5.08 -20.45 2.40
C ALA A 136 -5.27 -21.68 1.50
N ASN A 137 -4.63 -22.82 1.81
CA ASN A 137 -4.57 -24.02 0.99
C ASN A 137 -4.02 -23.75 -0.42
N LEU A 138 -2.98 -22.92 -0.50
CA LEU A 138 -2.24 -22.57 -1.71
C LEU A 138 -0.80 -23.06 -1.60
N ASN A 139 -0.19 -23.37 -2.73
CA ASN A 139 1.25 -23.67 -2.76
C ASN A 139 2.05 -22.38 -2.59
N ALA A 140 3.09 -22.42 -1.75
CA ALA A 140 4.06 -21.34 -1.69
C ALA A 140 4.77 -21.21 -3.04
N ASP A 141 4.98 -19.97 -3.51
CA ASP A 141 5.70 -19.71 -4.75
C ASP A 141 7.22 -19.76 -4.48
N ALA A 142 7.89 -20.74 -5.08
CA ALA A 142 9.35 -20.92 -4.96
C ALA A 142 10.16 -19.75 -5.57
N HIS A 143 9.52 -18.83 -6.29
CA HIS A 143 10.14 -17.65 -6.89
C HIS A 143 9.66 -16.34 -6.23
N ALA A 144 8.90 -16.43 -5.13
CA ALA A 144 8.43 -15.24 -4.43
C ALA A 144 9.62 -14.39 -3.92
N PRO A 145 9.62 -13.07 -4.14
CA PRO A 145 10.69 -12.20 -3.67
C PRO A 145 10.91 -12.35 -2.16
N TYR A 146 12.18 -12.55 -1.76
CA TYR A 146 12.66 -12.70 -0.38
C TYR A 146 12.31 -14.01 0.35
N VAL A 147 11.31 -14.76 -0.06
CA VAL A 147 10.76 -15.89 0.73
C VAL A 147 10.58 -17.19 -0.06
N GLY A 148 10.78 -17.16 -1.37
CA GLY A 148 10.77 -18.36 -2.22
C GLY A 148 12.05 -19.16 -2.19
#